data_4f0be2281e89648352c522d8d6858256
#
_entry.id   4f0be2281e89648352c522d8d6858256
#
_cell.length_a   1.000
_cell.length_b   1.000
_cell.length_c   1.000
_cell.angle_alpha   90.00
_cell.angle_beta   90.00
_cell.angle_gamma   90.00
#
_symmetry.space_group_name_H-M   'P 1'
#
loop_
_entity.id
_entity.type
_entity.pdbx_description
1 polymer ?
#
loop_
_entity_poly.entity_id
_entity_poly.type
_entity_poly.pdbx_seq_one_letter_code
_entity_poly.pdbx_strand_id
1 'polypeptide(L)'
;MSLVTDSFCLGLGSAGGKLHKRMIELGYKGATANGSEQDLKALGDVPTKFKLHGFDGFGGHRDKAVDCLAENEDFLDFVSNIKEEIVFIMFGGGGSTGSGCATPIIETLLEDRDEYGAYKKIICPVIALPASDEPIMKHNNAYQA
;
A
#
# COMPACT_ATOMS: atom_id res chain seq x y z
N MET A 1 -18.12 -12.86 -13.22
CA MET A 1 -16.84 -12.52 -12.62
C MET A 1 -16.15 -11.47 -13.48
N SER A 2 -15.70 -10.39 -12.87
CA SER A 2 -14.98 -9.31 -13.54
C SER A 2 -13.76 -8.93 -12.71
N LEU A 3 -12.62 -8.69 -13.37
CA LEU A 3 -11.41 -8.26 -12.67
C LEU A 3 -11.65 -6.99 -11.85
N VAL A 4 -12.42 -6.04 -12.39
CA VAL A 4 -12.75 -4.78 -11.72
C VAL A 4 -13.56 -5.01 -10.44
N THR A 5 -14.61 -5.83 -10.50
CA THR A 5 -15.48 -6.10 -9.34
C THR A 5 -14.85 -6.99 -8.29
N ASP A 6 -13.98 -7.90 -8.69
CA ASP A 6 -13.35 -8.88 -7.79
C ASP A 6 -12.02 -8.39 -7.22
N SER A 7 -11.62 -7.16 -7.55
CA SER A 7 -10.33 -6.59 -7.14
C SER A 7 -10.49 -5.41 -6.19
N PHE A 8 -9.51 -5.26 -5.32
CA PHE A 8 -9.32 -4.11 -4.45
C PHE A 8 -7.91 -3.55 -4.66
N CYS A 9 -7.79 -2.24 -4.82
CA CYS A 9 -6.52 -1.56 -5.04
C CYS A 9 -6.09 -0.85 -3.77
N LEU A 10 -4.94 -1.22 -3.23
CA LEU A 10 -4.37 -0.57 -2.05
C LEU A 10 -3.11 0.19 -2.45
N GLY A 11 -3.18 1.50 -2.40
CA GLY A 11 -2.06 2.40 -2.72
C GLY A 11 -1.32 2.83 -1.46
N LEU A 12 -0.03 2.57 -1.40
CA LEU A 12 0.81 2.86 -0.24
C LEU A 12 1.84 3.94 -0.58
N GLY A 13 1.85 5.00 0.20
CA GLY A 13 2.74 6.12 -0.01
C GLY A 13 2.33 7.00 -1.20
N SER A 14 3.20 7.93 -1.58
CA SER A 14 2.92 8.88 -2.66
C SER A 14 2.75 8.23 -4.01
N ALA A 15 3.68 7.36 -4.41
CA ALA A 15 3.61 6.68 -5.71
C ALA A 15 2.41 5.73 -5.78
N GLY A 16 2.18 4.95 -4.71
CA GLY A 16 1.04 4.05 -4.62
C GLY A 16 -0.29 4.78 -4.67
N GLY A 17 -0.41 5.91 -3.99
CA GLY A 17 -1.61 6.75 -4.02
C GLY A 17 -1.92 7.27 -5.42
N LYS A 18 -0.92 7.71 -6.16
CA LYS A 18 -1.07 8.18 -7.55
C LYS A 18 -1.51 7.04 -8.48
N LEU A 19 -0.94 5.86 -8.31
CA LEU A 19 -1.36 4.66 -9.07
C LEU A 19 -2.81 4.29 -8.75
N HIS A 20 -3.19 4.27 -7.48
CA HIS A 20 -4.57 4.00 -7.07
C HIS A 20 -5.55 5.02 -7.67
N LYS A 21 -5.20 6.29 -7.69
CA LYS A 21 -6.04 7.33 -8.30
C LYS A 21 -6.31 7.04 -9.78
N ARG A 22 -5.33 6.53 -10.52
CA ARG A 22 -5.53 6.10 -11.90
C ARG A 22 -6.43 4.87 -12.01
N MET A 23 -6.31 3.93 -11.08
CA MET A 23 -7.17 2.75 -11.04
C MET A 23 -8.63 3.11 -10.78
N ILE A 24 -8.91 4.14 -9.97
CA ILE A 24 -10.27 4.67 -9.76
C ILE A 24 -10.88 5.12 -11.09
N GLU A 25 -10.12 5.79 -11.95
CA GLU A 25 -10.58 6.22 -13.27
C GLU A 25 -10.98 5.04 -14.15
N LEU A 26 -10.41 3.87 -13.91
CA LEU A 26 -10.73 2.62 -14.60
C LEU A 26 -11.86 1.82 -13.93
N GLY A 27 -12.46 2.36 -12.87
CA GLY A 27 -13.59 1.73 -12.17
C GLY A 27 -13.21 0.83 -11.00
N TYR A 28 -11.94 0.73 -10.65
CA TYR A 28 -11.51 -0.06 -9.50
C TYR A 28 -11.79 0.65 -8.18
N LYS A 29 -12.20 -0.10 -7.18
CA LYS A 29 -12.32 0.37 -5.80
C LYS A 29 -11.02 0.16 -5.04
N GLY A 30 -10.83 0.90 -3.97
CA GLY A 30 -9.62 0.76 -3.18
C GLY A 30 -9.48 1.81 -2.10
N ALA A 31 -8.29 1.89 -1.56
CA ALA A 31 -7.90 2.86 -0.54
C ALA A 31 -6.45 3.27 -0.70
N THR A 32 -6.09 4.41 -0.14
CA THR A 32 -4.72 4.90 -0.08
C THR A 32 -4.32 5.13 1.37
N ALA A 33 -3.13 4.69 1.75
CA ALA A 33 -2.53 4.95 3.05
C ALA A 33 -1.18 5.66 2.89
N ASN A 34 -0.94 6.65 3.74
CA ASN A 34 0.32 7.40 3.74
C ASN A 34 0.60 7.99 5.11
N GLY A 35 1.87 8.05 5.48
CA GLY A 35 2.34 8.75 6.67
C GLY A 35 2.40 10.27 6.52
N SER A 36 2.37 10.79 5.30
CA SER A 36 2.41 12.22 5.00
C SER A 36 1.00 12.77 4.75
N GLU A 37 0.53 13.63 5.63
CA GLU A 37 -0.72 14.36 5.45
C GLU A 37 -0.71 15.23 4.19
N GLN A 38 0.41 15.86 3.92
CA GLN A 38 0.59 16.72 2.75
C GLN A 38 0.41 15.94 1.45
N ASP A 39 0.98 14.74 1.36
CA ASP A 39 0.85 13.89 0.18
C ASP A 39 -0.58 13.42 -0.01
N LEU A 40 -1.29 13.09 1.07
CA LEU A 40 -2.70 12.71 1.01
C LEU A 40 -3.58 13.87 0.53
N LYS A 41 -3.31 15.09 0.98
CA LYS A 41 -4.02 16.29 0.51
C LYS A 41 -3.74 16.57 -0.97
N ALA A 42 -2.49 16.45 -1.39
CA ALA A 42 -2.07 16.65 -2.77
C ALA A 42 -2.70 15.65 -3.74
N LEU A 43 -3.09 14.47 -3.26
CA LEU A 43 -3.73 13.45 -4.07
C LEU A 43 -5.12 13.86 -4.55
N GLY A 44 -5.83 14.74 -3.84
CA GLY A 44 -7.15 15.23 -4.21
C GLY A 44 -8.27 14.23 -3.93
N ASP A 45 -9.22 14.11 -4.87
CA ASP A 45 -10.42 13.30 -4.70
C ASP A 45 -10.16 11.80 -4.81
N VAL A 46 -9.82 11.20 -3.68
CA VAL A 46 -9.76 9.75 -3.51
C VAL A 46 -10.72 9.39 -2.39
N PRO A 47 -11.71 8.50 -2.62
CA PRO A 47 -12.80 8.26 -1.66
C PRO A 47 -12.34 7.78 -0.29
N THR A 48 -11.31 6.95 -0.23
CA THR A 48 -10.84 6.36 1.02
C THR A 48 -9.34 6.60 1.21
N LYS A 49 -9.00 7.38 2.21
CA LYS A 49 -7.63 7.72 2.58
C LYS A 49 -7.38 7.40 4.05
N PHE A 50 -6.24 6.79 4.32
CA PHE A 50 -5.77 6.54 5.68
C PHE A 50 -4.50 7.33 5.97
N LYS A 51 -4.53 8.19 6.97
CA LYS A 51 -3.34 8.81 7.53
C LYS A 51 -2.72 7.83 8.53
N LEU A 52 -1.52 7.35 8.23
CA LEU A 52 -0.76 6.56 9.19
C LEU A 52 -0.19 7.47 10.27
N HIS A 53 -0.59 7.22 11.51
CA HIS A 53 -0.20 8.02 12.66
C HIS A 53 1.16 7.57 13.23
N GLY A 54 1.85 8.49 13.90
CA GLY A 54 3.15 8.25 14.51
C GLY A 54 4.24 9.16 13.96
N PHE A 55 4.27 9.36 12.65
CA PHE A 55 5.21 10.26 11.99
C PHE A 55 4.49 11.08 10.93
N ASP A 56 4.92 12.31 10.74
CA ASP A 56 4.46 13.15 9.63
C ASP A 56 5.42 12.97 8.44
N GLY A 57 5.31 11.79 7.81
CA GLY A 57 6.26 11.31 6.80
C GLY A 57 7.44 10.58 7.43
N PHE A 58 8.13 9.78 6.65
CA PHE A 58 9.21 8.91 7.14
C PHE A 58 10.60 9.31 6.63
N GLY A 59 10.70 10.40 5.86
CA GLY A 59 11.98 10.92 5.38
C GLY A 59 12.82 9.90 4.58
N GLY A 60 12.20 8.95 3.90
CA GLY A 60 12.89 7.87 3.20
C GLY A 60 13.34 6.71 4.09
N HIS A 61 13.04 6.73 5.38
CA HIS A 61 13.41 5.68 6.34
C HIS A 61 12.35 4.57 6.40
N ARG A 62 12.62 3.50 5.71
CA ARG A 62 11.72 2.33 5.59
C ARG A 62 11.39 1.68 6.95
N ASP A 63 12.37 1.55 7.82
CA ASP A 63 12.22 0.99 9.17
C ASP A 63 11.21 1.74 10.02
N LYS A 64 11.18 3.07 9.93
CA LYS A 64 10.19 3.90 10.62
C LYS A 64 8.76 3.63 10.14
N ALA A 65 8.59 3.35 8.86
CA ALA A 65 7.29 3.01 8.29
C ALA A 65 6.79 1.66 8.83
N VAL A 66 7.67 0.68 8.97
CA VAL A 66 7.32 -0.63 9.56
C VAL A 66 6.85 -0.48 11.00
N ASP A 67 7.60 0.26 11.82
CA ASP A 67 7.24 0.49 13.21
C ASP A 67 5.92 1.27 13.34
N CYS A 68 5.73 2.29 12.51
CA CYS A 68 4.50 3.07 12.49
C CYS A 68 3.28 2.22 12.12
N LEU A 69 3.42 1.32 11.16
CA LEU A 69 2.32 0.46 10.74
C LEU A 69 1.79 -0.40 11.89
N ALA A 70 2.68 -0.94 12.71
CA ALA A 70 2.30 -1.76 13.85
C ALA A 70 1.43 -1.01 14.87
N GLU A 71 1.54 0.31 14.93
CA GLU A 71 0.75 1.16 15.82
C GLU A 71 -0.59 1.62 15.20
N ASN A 72 -0.82 1.34 13.92
CA ASN A 72 -2.04 1.74 13.20
C ASN A 72 -3.03 0.58 13.08
N GLU A 73 -3.58 0.17 14.21
CA GLU A 73 -4.51 -0.97 14.29
C GLU A 73 -5.74 -0.77 13.40
N ASP A 74 -6.29 0.44 13.33
CA ASP A 74 -7.46 0.75 12.50
C ASP A 74 -7.22 0.42 11.03
N PHE A 75 -6.04 0.76 10.53
CA PHE A 75 -5.68 0.47 9.15
C PHE A 75 -5.46 -1.03 8.94
N LEU A 76 -4.80 -1.70 9.87
CA LEU A 76 -4.61 -3.15 9.80
C LEU A 76 -5.94 -3.91 9.86
N ASP A 77 -6.87 -3.47 10.69
CA ASP A 77 -8.23 -4.02 10.73
C ASP A 77 -8.96 -3.81 9.40
N PHE A 78 -8.83 -2.64 8.80
CA PHE A 78 -9.38 -2.38 7.48
C PHE A 78 -8.82 -3.35 6.45
N VAL A 79 -7.50 -3.56 6.43
CA VAL A 79 -6.82 -4.50 5.52
C VAL A 79 -7.35 -5.92 5.72
N SER A 80 -7.47 -6.35 6.98
CA SER A 80 -7.97 -7.70 7.31
C SER A 80 -9.41 -7.94 6.85
N ASN A 81 -10.19 -6.88 6.70
CA ASN A 81 -11.59 -6.94 6.29
C ASN A 81 -11.81 -6.71 4.78
N ILE A 82 -10.77 -6.62 3.98
CA ILE A 82 -10.89 -6.58 2.53
C ILE A 82 -11.47 -7.90 2.05
N LYS A 83 -12.63 -7.85 1.39
CA LYS A 83 -13.39 -9.04 0.98
C LYS A 83 -13.02 -9.56 -0.40
N GLU A 84 -12.51 -8.69 -1.25
CA GLU A 84 -12.18 -9.01 -2.64
C GLU A 84 -11.11 -10.08 -2.69
N GLU A 85 -11.23 -10.99 -3.66
CA GLU A 85 -10.29 -12.10 -3.83
C GLU A 85 -8.93 -11.63 -4.34
N ILE A 86 -8.93 -10.59 -5.19
CA ILE A 86 -7.71 -10.06 -5.82
C ILE A 86 -7.38 -8.72 -5.17
N VAL A 87 -6.17 -8.58 -4.65
CA VAL A 87 -5.70 -7.33 -4.04
C VAL A 87 -4.43 -6.86 -4.73
N PHE A 88 -4.51 -5.69 -5.35
CA PHE A 88 -3.34 -5.00 -5.91
C PHE A 88 -2.70 -4.16 -4.81
N ILE A 89 -1.45 -4.43 -4.51
CA ILE A 89 -0.65 -3.63 -3.57
C ILE A 89 0.31 -2.76 -4.38
N MET A 90 0.00 -1.47 -4.47
CA MET A 90 0.72 -0.54 -5.35
C MET A 90 1.58 0.40 -4.51
N PHE A 91 2.86 0.47 -4.82
CA PHE A 91 3.79 1.32 -4.08
C PHE A 91 5.05 1.65 -4.87
N GLY A 92 5.74 2.70 -4.43
CA GLY A 92 7.08 3.02 -4.92
C GLY A 92 8.13 2.26 -4.12
N GLY A 93 8.96 1.46 -4.77
CA GLY A 93 10.02 0.71 -4.10
C GLY A 93 11.05 1.62 -3.42
N GLY A 94 11.29 2.80 -3.98
CA GLY A 94 12.22 3.79 -3.42
C GLY A 94 11.67 4.63 -2.28
N GLY A 95 10.35 4.64 -2.08
CA GLY A 95 9.72 5.35 -0.98
C GLY A 95 9.82 4.60 0.35
N SER A 96 9.56 5.30 1.45
CA SER A 96 9.60 4.69 2.79
C SER A 96 8.30 4.01 3.17
N THR A 97 7.16 4.67 2.97
CA THR A 97 5.84 4.14 3.35
C THR A 97 5.54 2.84 2.62
N GLY A 98 5.57 2.86 1.29
CA GLY A 98 5.22 1.69 0.49
C GLY A 98 6.19 0.53 0.70
N SER A 99 7.49 0.78 0.60
CA SER A 99 8.51 -0.26 0.75
C SER A 99 8.58 -0.82 2.18
N GLY A 100 8.22 -0.04 3.18
CA GLY A 100 8.17 -0.48 4.57
C GLY A 100 6.90 -1.23 4.95
N CYS A 101 5.75 -0.80 4.42
CA CYS A 101 4.44 -1.34 4.81
C CYS A 101 3.99 -2.52 3.97
N ALA A 102 4.50 -2.69 2.75
CA ALA A 102 3.99 -3.68 1.81
C ALA A 102 4.07 -5.11 2.35
N THR A 103 5.21 -5.54 2.87
CA THR A 103 5.38 -6.90 3.39
C THR A 103 4.43 -7.22 4.55
N PRO A 104 4.35 -6.42 5.62
CA PRO A 104 3.41 -6.69 6.71
C PRO A 104 1.96 -6.70 6.25
N ILE A 105 1.58 -5.86 5.31
CA ILE A 105 0.22 -5.83 4.75
C ILE A 105 -0.06 -7.11 3.97
N ILE A 106 0.87 -7.55 3.14
CA ILE A 106 0.73 -8.81 2.39
C ILE A 106 0.59 -9.98 3.36
N GLU A 107 1.41 -10.03 4.40
CA GLU A 107 1.32 -11.07 5.44
C GLU A 107 -0.05 -11.07 6.10
N THR A 108 -0.58 -9.91 6.47
CA THR A 108 -1.91 -9.76 7.05
C THR A 108 -3.00 -10.30 6.11
N LEU A 109 -2.92 -9.98 4.82
CA LEU A 109 -3.89 -10.47 3.83
C LEU A 109 -3.80 -11.99 3.64
N LEU A 110 -2.61 -12.57 3.74
CA LEU A 110 -2.39 -14.00 3.57
C LEU A 110 -2.74 -14.83 4.81
N GLU A 111 -3.08 -14.20 5.93
CA GLU A 111 -3.65 -14.88 7.11
C GLU A 111 -5.04 -15.45 6.81
N ASP A 112 -5.78 -14.88 5.87
CA ASP A 112 -7.11 -15.36 5.47
C ASP A 112 -6.98 -16.62 4.62
N ARG A 113 -7.26 -17.76 5.25
CA ARG A 113 -7.17 -19.09 4.64
C ARG A 113 -8.50 -19.80 4.70
N ASP A 114 -8.71 -20.73 3.77
CA ASP A 114 -9.89 -21.60 3.80
C ASP A 114 -9.75 -22.71 4.87
N GLU A 115 -10.78 -23.54 4.99
CA GLU A 115 -10.82 -24.66 5.95
C GLU A 115 -9.73 -25.71 5.71
N TYR A 116 -9.14 -25.75 4.52
CA TYR A 116 -8.04 -26.63 4.15
C TYR A 116 -6.67 -25.99 4.27
N GLY A 117 -6.60 -24.74 4.72
CA GLY A 117 -5.35 -23.97 4.88
C GLY A 117 -4.84 -23.33 3.60
N ALA A 118 -5.60 -23.34 2.50
CA ALA A 118 -5.23 -22.69 1.25
C ALA A 118 -5.50 -21.18 1.31
N TYR A 119 -4.68 -20.40 0.61
CA TYR A 119 -4.85 -18.95 0.52
C TYR A 119 -6.14 -18.60 -0.23
N LYS A 120 -6.93 -17.71 0.34
CA LYS A 120 -8.17 -17.20 -0.27
C LYS A 120 -7.92 -16.03 -1.20
N LYS A 121 -6.77 -15.35 -1.07
CA LYS A 121 -6.49 -14.12 -1.80
C LYS A 121 -5.36 -14.30 -2.80
N ILE A 122 -5.48 -13.58 -3.91
CA ILE A 122 -4.44 -13.42 -4.93
C ILE A 122 -3.87 -12.02 -4.72
N ILE A 123 -2.62 -11.92 -4.34
CA ILE A 123 -1.93 -10.65 -4.09
C ILE A 123 -1.08 -10.30 -5.30
N CYS A 124 -1.30 -9.10 -5.84
CA CYS A 124 -0.58 -8.60 -7.01
C CYS A 124 0.20 -7.33 -6.62
N PRO A 125 1.47 -7.44 -6.23
CA PRO A 125 2.30 -6.27 -5.98
C PRO A 125 2.61 -5.53 -7.28
N VAL A 126 2.47 -4.21 -7.25
CA VAL A 126 2.84 -3.30 -8.35
C VAL A 126 3.84 -2.30 -7.81
N ILE A 127 5.10 -2.42 -8.24
CA ILE A 127 6.22 -1.68 -7.68
C ILE A 127 6.76 -0.71 -8.71
N ALA A 128 6.70 0.60 -8.40
CA ALA A 128 7.38 1.61 -9.18
C ALA A 128 8.84 1.72 -8.71
N LEU A 129 9.77 1.49 -9.62
CA LEU A 129 11.20 1.57 -9.31
C LEU A 129 11.70 3.01 -9.41
N PRO A 130 12.71 3.39 -8.60
CA PRO A 130 13.30 4.72 -8.70
C PRO A 130 14.05 4.91 -10.03
N ALA A 131 14.04 6.13 -10.54
CA ALA A 131 14.84 6.48 -11.71
C ALA A 131 16.34 6.49 -11.37
N SER A 132 17.20 6.36 -12.38
CA SER A 132 18.65 6.23 -12.18
C SER A 132 19.31 7.45 -11.51
N ASP A 133 18.69 8.62 -11.62
CA ASP A 133 19.15 9.89 -11.05
C ASP A 133 18.60 10.17 -9.64
N GLU A 134 17.78 9.27 -9.09
CA GLU A 134 17.24 9.43 -7.76
C GLU A 134 18.27 9.07 -6.66
N PRO A 135 18.08 9.59 -5.41
CA PRO A 135 19.04 9.35 -4.33
C PRO A 135 19.29 7.87 -4.03
N ILE A 136 20.50 7.56 -3.59
CA ILE A 136 20.93 6.19 -3.25
C ILE A 136 20.01 5.51 -2.22
N MET A 137 19.46 6.26 -1.28
CA MET A 137 18.50 5.72 -0.29
C MET A 137 17.29 5.10 -0.96
N LYS A 138 16.77 5.72 -2.05
CA LYS A 138 15.64 5.17 -2.79
C LYS A 138 15.97 3.87 -3.49
N HIS A 139 17.18 3.75 -4.03
CA HIS A 139 17.63 2.50 -4.65
C HIS A 139 17.80 1.40 -3.61
N ASN A 140 18.33 1.73 -2.44
CA ASN A 140 18.46 0.77 -1.33
C ASN A 140 17.09 0.30 -0.84
N ASN A 141 16.13 1.21 -0.69
CA ASN A 141 14.76 0.85 -0.32
C ASN A 141 14.10 -0.06 -1.36
N ALA A 142 14.29 0.22 -2.63
CA ALA A 142 13.75 -0.59 -3.71
C ALA A 142 14.36 -2.00 -3.74
N TYR A 143 15.65 -2.12 -3.44
CA TYR A 143 16.33 -3.41 -3.36
C TYR A 143 15.81 -4.26 -2.19
N GLN A 144 15.44 -3.62 -1.08
CA GLN A 144 14.92 -4.30 0.12
C GLN A 144 13.41 -4.59 0.06
N ALA A 145 12.71 -3.95 -0.85
CA ALA A 145 11.25 -4.02 -0.94
C ALA A 145 10.69 -5.42 -1.36
#